data_1ed4d4cb9c0221e1bb776c3171ae49a2
#
_entry.id   1ed4d4cb9c0221e1bb776c3171ae49a2
#
_cell.length_a   1.000
_cell.length_b   1.000
_cell.length_c   1.000
_cell.angle_alpha   90.00
_cell.angle_beta   90.00
_cell.angle_gamma   90.00
#
_symmetry.space_group_name_H-M   'P 1'
#
loop_
_entity.id
_entity.type
_entity.pdbx_description
1 polymer ?
#
loop_
_entity_poly.entity_id
_entity_poly.type
_entity_poly.pdbx_seq_one_letter_code
_entity_poly.pdbx_strand_id
1 'polypeptide(L)'
;MCLFCNDIFIDLYRTHVNYDRTRRTLISTGYNIRPEHWDSKKKWIKRACPNYDEIDTCLIKITSKLGDILTYAKENGIDPTVEFVLLELEKNREYGLRPNRVDMFEALERYILEKTPSVSADQIKDYRTLRKHLNGFKKYSSQPVTFRNLNLTFYNEFMDYLFHKVVKPNGTIGLLTNSAGKIIRLLKGFVNYQIVKGVIPPIDLRNFKVVEEETDAIYLSEKELAAIYELDLSGDKQLEEIRDVFITGCFTGLRYSDLSTLSPEHIDLDNENINLKQRKVHKAVVIPMIDYVPEILKKYNYDLPKIPRYMFNEKIKELGRRAKLRQKIEIVRKKGNEREKKVYEKWEMISSHTCRRSFCTNMYLSGFPAGELMRISGHKSPAAF
;
A
#
# COMPACT_ATOMS: atom_id res chain seq x y z
N MET A 1 -7.69 17.30 43.44
CA MET A 1 -7.87 16.30 42.37
C MET A 1 -8.88 16.90 41.41
N CYS A 2 -8.41 17.67 40.42
CA CYS A 2 -9.28 18.38 39.46
C CYS A 2 -9.52 17.45 38.28
N LEU A 3 -10.76 16.99 38.21
CA LEU A 3 -11.29 16.36 36.99
C LEU A 3 -11.31 17.43 35.90
N PHE A 4 -10.73 17.10 34.75
CA PHE A 4 -10.76 17.90 33.52
C PHE A 4 -12.22 18.00 33.05
N CYS A 5 -12.85 19.15 33.27
CA CYS A 5 -14.20 19.41 32.78
C CYS A 5 -14.09 20.02 31.37
N ASN A 6 -14.23 19.22 30.34
CA ASN A 6 -14.61 19.69 29.03
C ASN A 6 -16.11 20.03 29.05
N ASP A 7 -16.44 21.19 29.66
CA ASP A 7 -17.83 21.60 29.85
C ASP A 7 -18.28 22.50 28.71
N ILE A 8 -19.42 22.19 28.13
CA ILE A 8 -20.12 23.06 27.19
C ILE A 8 -21.07 23.93 28.04
N PHE A 9 -20.85 25.23 28.01
CA PHE A 9 -21.75 26.21 28.62
C PHE A 9 -22.43 27.05 27.56
N ILE A 10 -23.71 27.29 27.76
CA ILE A 10 -24.48 28.25 26.95
C ILE A 10 -24.65 29.51 27.76
N ASP A 11 -24.25 30.64 27.21
CA ASP A 11 -24.44 31.96 27.76
C ASP A 11 -25.49 32.72 26.93
N LEU A 12 -25.90 33.90 27.40
CA LEU A 12 -26.99 34.73 26.85
C LEU A 12 -26.96 34.90 25.32
N TYR A 13 -25.78 34.85 24.74
CA TYR A 13 -25.59 35.12 23.29
C TYR A 13 -24.69 34.10 22.58
N ARG A 14 -24.02 33.18 23.31
CA ARG A 14 -22.95 32.35 22.75
C ARG A 14 -22.84 31.01 23.44
N THR A 15 -22.42 29.99 22.70
CA THR A 15 -22.03 28.71 23.27
C THR A 15 -20.55 28.75 23.59
N HIS A 16 -20.16 28.40 24.82
CA HIS A 16 -18.78 28.34 25.26
C HIS A 16 -18.29 26.90 25.21
N VAL A 17 -17.06 26.72 24.70
CA VAL A 17 -16.31 25.46 24.82
C VAL A 17 -15.08 25.75 25.66
N ASN A 18 -14.99 25.13 26.83
CA ASN A 18 -13.87 25.26 27.75
C ASN A 18 -12.95 24.04 27.60
N TYR A 19 -11.70 24.27 27.35
CA TYR A 19 -10.67 23.24 27.34
C TYR A 19 -10.05 23.08 28.74
N ASP A 20 -9.70 24.21 29.35
CA ASP A 20 -9.21 24.33 30.72
C ASP A 20 -9.66 25.67 31.36
N ARG A 21 -9.17 26.02 32.54
CA ARG A 21 -9.51 27.28 33.20
C ARG A 21 -9.12 28.53 32.43
N THR A 22 -8.18 28.44 31.51
CA THR A 22 -7.56 29.55 30.78
C THR A 22 -7.93 29.57 29.31
N ARG A 23 -8.22 28.40 28.70
CA ARG A 23 -8.51 28.26 27.29
C ARG A 23 -9.99 28.00 27.04
N ARG A 24 -10.67 28.99 26.50
CA ARG A 24 -12.09 28.93 26.11
C ARG A 24 -12.31 29.61 24.79
N THR A 25 -13.29 29.17 24.05
CA THR A 25 -13.75 29.83 22.83
C THR A 25 -15.24 30.06 22.89
N LEU A 26 -15.71 31.04 22.09
CA LEU A 26 -17.09 31.45 22.00
C LEU A 26 -17.60 31.12 20.59
N ILE A 27 -18.68 30.37 20.53
CA ILE A 27 -19.34 30.04 19.27
C ILE A 27 -20.62 30.88 19.18
N SER A 28 -20.68 31.76 18.17
CA SER A 28 -21.87 32.57 17.93
C SER A 28 -23.03 31.69 17.47
N THR A 29 -24.20 31.87 18.10
CA THR A 29 -25.44 31.22 17.68
C THR A 29 -26.15 31.95 16.54
N GLY A 30 -25.73 33.19 16.28
CA GLY A 30 -26.40 34.08 15.31
C GLY A 30 -27.69 34.75 15.83
N TYR A 31 -28.13 34.44 17.03
CA TYR A 31 -29.33 35.01 17.66
C TYR A 31 -28.97 35.95 18.78
N ASN A 32 -29.75 37.03 18.95
CA ASN A 32 -29.69 37.95 20.05
C ASN A 32 -31.00 37.85 20.85
N ILE A 33 -30.89 37.56 22.15
CA ILE A 33 -32.05 37.48 23.04
C ILE A 33 -31.96 38.53 24.14
N ARG A 34 -33.10 38.99 24.67
CA ARG A 34 -33.10 39.88 25.83
C ARG A 34 -32.79 39.11 27.09
N PRO A 35 -32.13 39.74 28.10
CA PRO A 35 -31.78 39.08 29.37
C PRO A 35 -32.95 38.42 30.08
N GLU A 36 -34.17 39.02 30.00
CA GLU A 36 -35.42 38.53 30.58
C GLU A 36 -35.85 37.14 30.05
N HIS A 37 -35.42 36.81 28.81
CA HIS A 37 -35.73 35.53 28.14
C HIS A 37 -34.69 34.44 28.47
N TRP A 38 -33.65 34.70 29.26
CA TRP A 38 -32.65 33.76 29.69
C TRP A 38 -32.93 33.21 31.07
N ASP A 39 -32.85 31.88 31.24
CA ASP A 39 -32.91 31.22 32.54
C ASP A 39 -31.50 30.90 33.03
N SER A 40 -30.97 31.72 33.94
CA SER A 40 -29.62 31.58 34.48
C SER A 40 -29.41 30.31 35.32
N LYS A 41 -30.49 29.70 35.85
CA LYS A 41 -30.42 28.46 36.62
C LYS A 41 -30.34 27.24 35.70
N LYS A 42 -31.14 27.22 34.63
CA LYS A 42 -31.17 26.15 33.63
C LYS A 42 -30.09 26.33 32.54
N LYS A 43 -29.49 27.54 32.49
CA LYS A 43 -28.55 27.93 31.42
C LYS A 43 -29.15 27.69 30.03
N TRP A 44 -30.42 28.06 29.86
CA TRP A 44 -31.20 27.86 28.63
C TRP A 44 -32.20 28.99 28.41
N ILE A 45 -32.75 29.05 27.20
CA ILE A 45 -33.80 30.04 26.88
C ILE A 45 -35.14 29.68 27.53
N LYS A 46 -35.91 30.71 27.92
CA LYS A 46 -37.28 30.54 28.43
C LYS A 46 -38.26 30.40 27.27
N ARG A 47 -39.30 29.61 27.44
CA ARG A 47 -40.36 29.43 26.43
C ARG A 47 -41.07 30.73 26.00
N ALA A 48 -41.03 31.76 26.83
CA ALA A 48 -41.59 33.10 26.53
C ALA A 48 -40.69 33.90 25.57
N CYS A 49 -39.55 33.37 25.12
CA CYS A 49 -38.65 34.01 24.15
C CYS A 49 -39.33 34.05 22.78
N PRO A 50 -39.39 35.22 22.11
CA PRO A 50 -39.74 35.24 20.67
C PRO A 50 -38.85 34.34 19.87
N ASN A 51 -39.41 33.62 18.89
CA ASN A 51 -38.71 32.62 18.07
C ASN A 51 -38.05 31.46 18.90
N TYR A 52 -38.69 31.09 20.04
CA TYR A 52 -38.18 30.02 20.92
C TYR A 52 -37.82 28.78 20.16
N ASP A 53 -38.71 28.24 19.32
CA ASP A 53 -38.53 26.95 18.63
C ASP A 53 -37.34 26.97 17.65
N GLU A 54 -37.11 28.09 16.97
CA GLU A 54 -35.94 28.27 16.09
C GLU A 54 -34.62 28.30 16.87
N ILE A 55 -34.59 29.10 17.94
CA ILE A 55 -33.41 29.28 18.77
C ILE A 55 -33.10 27.98 19.54
N ASP A 56 -34.13 27.34 20.11
CA ASP A 56 -34.02 26.06 20.80
C ASP A 56 -33.48 24.98 19.85
N THR A 57 -34.02 24.87 18.63
CA THR A 57 -33.53 23.94 17.62
C THR A 57 -32.08 24.24 17.24
N CYS A 58 -31.68 25.51 17.11
CA CYS A 58 -30.31 25.91 16.82
C CYS A 58 -29.35 25.53 17.96
N LEU A 59 -29.72 25.81 19.21
CA LEU A 59 -28.92 25.46 20.38
C LEU A 59 -28.76 23.97 20.54
N ILE A 60 -29.83 23.19 20.36
CA ILE A 60 -29.78 21.71 20.40
C ILE A 60 -28.84 21.19 19.31
N LYS A 61 -28.91 21.73 18.10
CA LYS A 61 -28.03 21.33 17.00
C LYS A 61 -26.55 21.61 17.30
N ILE A 62 -26.24 22.80 17.84
CA ILE A 62 -24.86 23.18 18.19
C ILE A 62 -24.32 22.29 19.32
N THR A 63 -25.10 22.12 20.39
CA THR A 63 -24.71 21.28 21.56
C THR A 63 -24.54 19.83 21.16
N SER A 64 -25.43 19.27 20.38
CA SER A 64 -25.29 17.90 19.86
C SER A 64 -24.01 17.75 19.02
N LYS A 65 -23.71 18.69 18.12
CA LYS A 65 -22.47 18.65 17.33
C LYS A 65 -21.22 18.71 18.19
N LEU A 66 -21.21 19.58 19.20
CA LEU A 66 -20.09 19.70 20.13
C LEU A 66 -19.93 18.42 20.94
N GLY A 67 -21.04 17.83 21.43
CA GLY A 67 -21.05 16.55 22.10
C GLY A 67 -20.46 15.41 21.22
N ASP A 68 -20.87 15.36 19.95
CA ASP A 68 -20.34 14.38 19.00
C ASP A 68 -18.83 14.55 18.77
N ILE A 69 -18.34 15.79 18.64
CA ILE A 69 -16.91 16.08 18.46
C ILE A 69 -16.10 15.70 19.70
N LEU A 70 -16.58 16.02 20.89
CA LEU A 70 -15.91 15.67 22.15
C LEU A 70 -15.91 14.16 22.39
N THR A 71 -17.03 13.49 22.11
CA THR A 71 -17.14 12.03 22.19
C THR A 71 -16.16 11.37 21.23
N TYR A 72 -16.10 11.84 19.99
CA TYR A 72 -15.15 11.39 19.01
C TYR A 72 -13.69 11.57 19.48
N ALA A 73 -13.34 12.75 20.00
CA ALA A 73 -12.00 13.00 20.51
C ALA A 73 -11.64 12.02 21.64
N LYS A 74 -12.56 11.80 22.57
CA LYS A 74 -12.39 10.88 23.70
C LYS A 74 -12.20 9.42 23.24
N GLU A 75 -13.06 8.94 22.34
CA GLU A 75 -12.99 7.57 21.82
C GLU A 75 -11.71 7.27 21.03
N ASN A 76 -11.12 8.30 20.41
CA ASN A 76 -9.91 8.17 19.61
C ASN A 76 -8.62 8.62 20.33
N GLY A 77 -8.71 8.97 21.63
CA GLY A 77 -7.57 9.42 22.41
C GLY A 77 -6.97 10.74 21.89
N ILE A 78 -7.79 11.56 21.23
CA ILE A 78 -7.40 12.88 20.71
C ILE A 78 -7.67 13.89 21.81
N ASP A 79 -6.68 14.75 22.07
CA ASP A 79 -6.86 15.87 22.98
C ASP A 79 -7.76 16.92 22.30
N PRO A 80 -8.98 17.21 22.83
CA PRO A 80 -9.96 18.10 22.20
C PRO A 80 -9.61 19.58 22.41
N THR A 81 -8.47 20.02 21.87
CA THR A 81 -8.09 21.45 21.94
C THR A 81 -9.14 22.35 21.32
N VAL A 82 -9.13 23.64 21.68
CA VAL A 82 -10.04 24.62 21.09
C VAL A 82 -9.92 24.68 19.57
N GLU A 83 -8.70 24.62 19.08
CA GLU A 83 -8.39 24.62 17.63
C GLU A 83 -8.97 23.39 16.95
N PHE A 84 -8.85 22.21 17.58
CA PHE A 84 -9.42 20.97 17.06
C PHE A 84 -10.96 21.07 16.96
N VAL A 85 -11.62 21.55 18.03
CA VAL A 85 -13.07 21.68 18.06
C VAL A 85 -13.58 22.67 17.02
N LEU A 86 -12.90 23.82 16.87
CA LEU A 86 -13.26 24.82 15.85
C LEU A 86 -13.07 24.29 14.43
N LEU A 87 -11.96 23.60 14.18
CA LEU A 87 -11.67 22.97 12.88
C LEU A 87 -12.74 21.93 12.51
N GLU A 88 -13.12 21.08 13.46
CA GLU A 88 -14.16 20.09 13.24
C GLU A 88 -15.56 20.72 13.04
N LEU A 89 -15.86 21.81 13.72
CA LEU A 89 -17.10 22.57 13.48
C LEU A 89 -17.14 23.23 12.10
N GLU A 90 -16.03 23.79 11.62
CA GLU A 90 -15.93 24.41 10.30
C GLU A 90 -16.07 23.38 9.17
N LYS A 91 -15.38 22.27 9.27
CA LYS A 91 -15.51 21.14 8.33
C LYS A 91 -16.97 20.69 8.20
N ASN A 92 -17.72 20.67 9.29
CA ASN A 92 -19.13 20.31 9.31
C ASN A 92 -20.06 21.41 8.72
N ARG A 93 -19.60 22.68 8.62
CA ARG A 93 -20.36 23.76 7.96
C ARG A 93 -20.31 23.67 6.45
N GLU A 94 -19.16 23.35 5.88
CA GLU A 94 -18.93 23.37 4.43
C GLU A 94 -19.63 22.23 3.68
N TYR A 95 -19.78 21.06 4.32
CA TYR A 95 -20.25 19.87 3.62
C TYR A 95 -21.65 19.39 3.98
N GLY A 96 -22.34 20.02 4.94
CA GLY A 96 -23.70 19.60 5.37
C GLY A 96 -23.77 18.12 5.83
N LEU A 97 -22.64 17.46 5.88
CA LEU A 97 -22.49 16.05 6.18
C LEU A 97 -22.23 15.87 7.68
N ARG A 98 -23.09 15.12 8.35
CA ARG A 98 -22.75 14.59 9.67
C ARG A 98 -21.48 13.73 9.51
N PRO A 99 -20.44 13.82 10.40
CA PRO A 99 -19.20 13.04 10.29
C PRO A 99 -19.42 11.53 10.19
N ASN A 100 -20.63 11.08 10.44
CA ASN A 100 -21.03 9.70 10.64
C ASN A 100 -21.59 8.95 9.43
N ARG A 101 -21.59 9.53 8.22
CA ARG A 101 -22.25 8.88 7.07
C ARG A 101 -21.41 8.77 5.79
N VAL A 102 -20.10 8.97 5.86
CA VAL A 102 -19.27 8.64 4.70
C VAL A 102 -19.15 7.12 4.65
N ASP A 103 -19.83 6.51 3.68
CA ASP A 103 -19.68 5.08 3.44
C ASP A 103 -18.23 4.81 3.02
N MET A 104 -17.56 3.93 3.76
CA MET A 104 -16.14 3.60 3.54
C MET A 104 -15.91 2.96 2.16
N PHE A 105 -16.89 2.20 1.65
CA PHE A 105 -16.77 1.53 0.35
C PHE A 105 -17.01 2.49 -0.81
N GLU A 106 -17.95 3.41 -0.68
CA GLU A 106 -18.14 4.50 -1.65
C GLU A 106 -16.93 5.43 -1.70
N ALA A 107 -16.37 5.77 -0.53
CA ALA A 107 -15.15 6.56 -0.44
C ALA A 107 -13.95 5.84 -1.08
N LEU A 108 -13.85 4.51 -0.91
CA LEU A 108 -12.80 3.70 -1.54
C LEU A 108 -12.97 3.64 -3.07
N GLU A 109 -14.20 3.51 -3.57
CA GLU A 109 -14.45 3.58 -5.02
C GLU A 109 -14.04 4.93 -5.60
N ARG A 110 -14.44 6.03 -4.96
CA ARG A 110 -14.03 7.38 -5.38
C ARG A 110 -12.51 7.53 -5.35
N TYR A 111 -11.85 7.03 -4.30
CA TYR A 111 -10.39 7.02 -4.20
C TYR A 111 -9.73 6.27 -5.36
N ILE A 112 -10.26 5.11 -5.74
CA ILE A 112 -9.76 4.34 -6.89
C ILE A 112 -9.90 5.14 -8.18
N LEU A 113 -11.05 5.77 -8.41
CA LEU A 113 -11.30 6.60 -9.59
C LEU A 113 -10.35 7.81 -9.65
N GLU A 114 -10.19 8.52 -8.54
CA GLU A 114 -9.30 9.69 -8.43
C GLU A 114 -7.82 9.33 -8.64
N LYS A 115 -7.40 8.13 -8.19
CA LYS A 115 -6.02 7.66 -8.38
C LYS A 115 -5.74 7.12 -9.78
N THR A 116 -6.76 6.67 -10.50
CA THR A 116 -6.60 6.03 -11.82
C THR A 116 -5.73 6.82 -12.80
N PRO A 117 -5.80 8.15 -12.93
CA PRO A 117 -4.95 8.91 -13.85
C PRO A 117 -3.48 9.01 -13.42
N SER A 118 -3.17 8.76 -12.12
CA SER A 118 -1.85 9.07 -11.52
C SER A 118 -1.04 7.85 -11.11
N VAL A 119 -1.63 6.65 -11.18
CA VAL A 119 -0.96 5.42 -10.73
C VAL A 119 -1.02 4.32 -11.79
N SER A 120 -0.15 3.30 -11.67
CA SER A 120 -0.11 2.17 -12.60
C SER A 120 -1.37 1.30 -12.51
N ALA A 121 -1.69 0.59 -13.60
CA ALA A 121 -2.78 -0.38 -13.63
C ALA A 121 -2.66 -1.47 -12.55
N ASP A 122 -1.42 -1.86 -12.19
CA ASP A 122 -1.20 -2.84 -11.11
C ASP A 122 -1.54 -2.26 -9.74
N GLN A 123 -1.29 -0.98 -9.51
CA GLN A 123 -1.68 -0.33 -8.25
C GLN A 123 -3.21 -0.18 -8.13
N ILE A 124 -3.91 0.03 -9.25
CA ILE A 124 -5.38 0.00 -9.27
C ILE A 124 -5.91 -1.40 -8.90
N LYS A 125 -5.28 -2.48 -9.39
CA LYS A 125 -5.61 -3.86 -8.99
C LYS A 125 -5.39 -4.07 -7.49
N ASP A 126 -4.33 -3.49 -6.92
CA ASP A 126 -4.04 -3.55 -5.49
C ASP A 126 -5.17 -2.88 -4.66
N TYR A 127 -5.64 -1.70 -5.05
CA TYR A 127 -6.77 -1.03 -4.38
C TYR A 127 -8.07 -1.83 -4.49
N ARG A 128 -8.35 -2.42 -5.66
CA ARG A 128 -9.50 -3.33 -5.83
C ARG A 128 -9.38 -4.58 -4.95
N THR A 129 -8.15 -5.07 -4.75
CA THR A 129 -7.87 -6.20 -3.85
C THR A 129 -8.14 -5.82 -2.39
N LEU A 130 -7.74 -4.62 -1.94
CA LEU A 130 -8.11 -4.09 -0.63
C LEU A 130 -9.64 -4.08 -0.47
N ARG A 131 -10.37 -3.52 -1.44
CA ARG A 131 -11.84 -3.48 -1.42
C ARG A 131 -12.45 -4.88 -1.31
N LYS A 132 -11.94 -5.85 -2.07
CA LYS A 132 -12.38 -7.25 -2.03
C LYS A 132 -12.22 -7.83 -0.62
N HIS A 133 -11.06 -7.62 0.02
CA HIS A 133 -10.81 -8.13 1.37
C HIS A 133 -11.66 -7.43 2.43
N LEU A 134 -11.83 -6.12 2.38
CA LEU A 134 -12.74 -5.40 3.28
C LEU A 134 -14.19 -5.87 3.13
N ASN A 135 -14.63 -6.12 1.90
CA ASN A 135 -15.98 -6.62 1.64
C ASN A 135 -16.18 -8.07 2.13
N GLY A 136 -15.19 -8.93 1.93
CA GLY A 136 -15.20 -10.29 2.48
C GLY A 136 -15.18 -10.31 4.00
N PHE A 137 -14.46 -9.38 4.62
CA PHE A 137 -14.35 -9.24 6.07
C PHE A 137 -15.68 -8.89 6.76
N LYS A 138 -16.61 -8.19 6.09
CA LYS A 138 -17.93 -7.87 6.65
C LYS A 138 -18.66 -9.05 7.29
N LYS A 139 -18.40 -10.27 6.81
CA LYS A 139 -19.06 -11.50 7.30
C LYS A 139 -18.45 -12.03 8.61
N TYR A 140 -17.26 -11.55 8.96
CA TYR A 140 -16.47 -12.04 10.09
C TYR A 140 -16.24 -10.98 11.17
N SER A 141 -16.45 -9.71 10.84
CA SER A 141 -16.27 -8.60 11.76
C SER A 141 -17.40 -8.57 12.79
N SER A 142 -17.05 -8.38 14.05
CA SER A 142 -17.99 -8.16 15.14
C SER A 142 -18.68 -6.79 15.03
N GLN A 143 -18.12 -5.85 14.27
CA GLN A 143 -18.61 -4.50 14.07
C GLN A 143 -18.74 -4.14 12.59
N PRO A 144 -19.61 -3.18 12.23
CA PRO A 144 -19.69 -2.70 10.84
C PRO A 144 -18.33 -2.16 10.35
N VAL A 145 -17.97 -2.51 9.11
CA VAL A 145 -16.73 -2.02 8.46
C VAL A 145 -16.93 -0.57 8.02
N THR A 146 -16.59 0.35 8.90
CA THR A 146 -16.72 1.81 8.72
C THR A 146 -15.46 2.52 9.21
N PHE A 147 -15.25 3.78 8.82
CA PHE A 147 -14.13 4.57 9.32
C PHE A 147 -14.14 4.72 10.84
N ARG A 148 -15.32 4.84 11.45
CA ARG A 148 -15.49 4.99 12.92
C ARG A 148 -14.98 3.77 13.68
N ASN A 149 -15.08 2.59 13.12
CA ASN A 149 -14.71 1.34 13.77
C ASN A 149 -13.27 0.90 13.46
N LEU A 150 -12.45 1.75 12.83
CA LEU A 150 -11.02 1.48 12.58
C LEU A 150 -10.23 1.64 13.88
N ASN A 151 -10.36 0.68 14.79
CA ASN A 151 -9.68 0.60 16.08
C ASN A 151 -8.83 -0.68 16.18
N LEU A 152 -8.21 -0.93 17.32
CA LEU A 152 -7.36 -2.11 17.53
C LEU A 152 -8.14 -3.44 17.41
N THR A 153 -9.41 -3.47 17.83
CA THR A 153 -10.28 -4.66 17.67
C THR A 153 -10.48 -4.96 16.19
N PHE A 154 -10.83 -3.95 15.40
CA PHE A 154 -10.93 -4.09 13.94
C PHE A 154 -9.63 -4.63 13.34
N TYR A 155 -8.48 -4.07 13.72
CA TYR A 155 -7.19 -4.52 13.20
C TYR A 155 -6.94 -6.00 13.50
N ASN A 156 -7.16 -6.42 14.75
CA ASN A 156 -6.94 -7.81 15.15
C ASN A 156 -7.87 -8.79 14.43
N GLU A 157 -9.16 -8.48 14.34
CA GLU A 157 -10.14 -9.29 13.61
C GLU A 157 -9.85 -9.32 12.10
N PHE A 158 -9.42 -8.20 11.52
CA PHE A 158 -9.09 -8.13 10.11
C PHE A 158 -7.81 -8.92 9.78
N MET A 159 -6.80 -8.88 10.67
CA MET A 159 -5.60 -9.70 10.53
C MET A 159 -5.92 -11.19 10.65
N ASP A 160 -6.77 -11.59 11.61
CA ASP A 160 -7.24 -12.99 11.72
C ASP A 160 -7.97 -13.43 10.43
N TYR A 161 -8.88 -12.60 9.93
CA TYR A 161 -9.55 -12.85 8.67
C TYR A 161 -8.57 -13.02 7.50
N LEU A 162 -7.58 -12.13 7.37
CA LEU A 162 -6.58 -12.21 6.30
C LEU A 162 -5.74 -13.49 6.39
N PHE A 163 -5.36 -13.91 7.59
CA PHE A 163 -4.54 -15.10 7.79
C PHE A 163 -5.33 -16.42 7.71
N HIS A 164 -6.58 -16.45 8.17
CA HIS A 164 -7.25 -17.73 8.43
C HIS A 164 -8.59 -17.93 7.71
N LYS A 165 -9.16 -16.89 7.07
CA LYS A 165 -10.49 -16.96 6.46
C LYS A 165 -10.53 -16.69 4.96
N VAL A 166 -9.53 -15.98 4.42
CA VAL A 166 -9.46 -15.66 2.99
C VAL A 166 -9.27 -16.93 2.17
N VAL A 167 -10.18 -17.21 1.26
CA VAL A 167 -10.04 -18.30 0.28
C VAL A 167 -9.44 -17.75 -1.00
N LYS A 168 -8.30 -18.32 -1.42
CA LYS A 168 -7.63 -17.96 -2.67
C LYS A 168 -8.23 -18.73 -3.86
N PRO A 169 -8.00 -18.28 -5.12
CA PRO A 169 -8.52 -18.96 -6.30
C PRO A 169 -8.09 -20.44 -6.43
N ASN A 170 -6.94 -20.78 -5.89
CA ASN A 170 -6.40 -22.15 -5.88
C ASN A 170 -6.89 -23.00 -4.70
N GLY A 171 -7.91 -22.53 -3.95
CA GLY A 171 -8.49 -23.23 -2.80
C GLY A 171 -7.68 -23.11 -1.50
N THR A 172 -6.46 -22.54 -1.51
CA THR A 172 -5.69 -22.37 -0.26
C THR A 172 -6.30 -21.29 0.61
N ILE A 173 -6.28 -21.50 1.94
CA ILE A 173 -6.86 -20.59 2.92
C ILE A 173 -5.77 -19.69 3.51
N GLY A 174 -6.08 -18.41 3.62
CA GLY A 174 -5.26 -17.39 4.26
C GLY A 174 -4.18 -16.78 3.38
N LEU A 175 -3.76 -15.57 3.72
CA LEU A 175 -2.67 -14.85 3.09
C LEU A 175 -1.36 -15.10 3.84
N LEU A 176 -0.24 -15.01 3.14
CA LEU A 176 1.09 -14.94 3.75
C LEU A 176 1.31 -13.56 4.37
N THR A 177 2.25 -13.48 5.33
CA THR A 177 2.58 -12.27 6.10
C THR A 177 2.76 -11.03 5.22
N ASN A 178 3.60 -11.10 4.20
CA ASN A 178 3.84 -9.96 3.29
C ASN A 178 2.60 -9.53 2.50
N SER A 179 1.73 -10.48 2.15
CA SER A 179 0.48 -10.16 1.46
C SER A 179 -0.52 -9.47 2.40
N ALA A 180 -0.65 -9.94 3.64
CA ALA A 180 -1.47 -9.30 4.65
C ALA A 180 -0.95 -7.90 5.00
N GLY A 181 0.37 -7.76 5.20
CA GLY A 181 1.02 -6.47 5.43
C GLY A 181 0.78 -5.47 4.29
N LYS A 182 0.82 -5.94 3.03
CA LYS A 182 0.48 -5.10 1.87
C LYS A 182 -0.95 -4.57 1.96
N ILE A 183 -1.93 -5.38 2.37
CA ILE A 183 -3.33 -4.96 2.52
C ILE A 183 -3.45 -3.88 3.62
N ILE A 184 -2.77 -4.06 4.76
CA ILE A 184 -2.75 -3.06 5.83
C ILE A 184 -2.10 -1.75 5.36
N ARG A 185 -1.00 -1.82 4.60
CA ARG A 185 -0.35 -0.63 4.03
C ARG A 185 -1.29 0.14 3.10
N LEU A 186 -2.03 -0.56 2.24
CA LEU A 186 -3.02 0.03 1.34
C LEU A 186 -4.18 0.66 2.12
N LEU A 187 -4.68 0.00 3.17
CA LEU A 187 -5.72 0.54 4.05
C LEU A 187 -5.26 1.84 4.73
N LYS A 188 -4.05 1.84 5.31
CA LYS A 188 -3.48 3.05 5.92
C LYS A 188 -3.33 4.19 4.92
N GLY A 189 -2.85 3.90 3.71
CA GLY A 189 -2.72 4.89 2.64
C GLY A 189 -4.07 5.49 2.22
N PHE A 190 -5.10 4.66 2.09
CA PHE A 190 -6.45 5.09 1.78
C PHE A 190 -7.04 5.96 2.90
N VAL A 191 -6.95 5.53 4.16
CA VAL A 191 -7.49 6.28 5.31
C VAL A 191 -6.78 7.62 5.44
N ASN A 192 -5.43 7.65 5.37
CA ASN A 192 -4.67 8.89 5.42
C ASN A 192 -5.05 9.86 4.28
N TYR A 193 -5.31 9.34 3.08
CA TYR A 193 -5.78 10.18 1.98
C TYR A 193 -7.13 10.83 2.30
N GLN A 194 -8.07 10.10 2.89
CA GLN A 194 -9.37 10.64 3.28
C GLN A 194 -9.24 11.69 4.39
N ILE A 195 -8.32 11.50 5.33
CA ILE A 195 -8.00 12.48 6.39
C ILE A 195 -7.44 13.76 5.77
N VAL A 196 -6.41 13.65 4.92
CA VAL A 196 -5.77 14.80 4.26
C VAL A 196 -6.79 15.57 3.40
N LYS A 197 -7.72 14.86 2.75
CA LYS A 197 -8.80 15.46 1.96
C LYS A 197 -9.91 16.10 2.81
N GLY A 198 -9.88 15.92 4.14
CA GLY A 198 -10.91 16.43 5.04
C GLY A 198 -12.25 15.69 4.97
N VAL A 199 -12.30 14.52 4.33
CA VAL A 199 -13.52 13.70 4.21
C VAL A 199 -13.87 13.01 5.53
N ILE A 200 -12.86 12.67 6.32
CA ILE A 200 -13.00 12.07 7.64
C ILE A 200 -12.05 12.76 8.61
N PRO A 201 -12.38 12.78 9.93
CA PRO A 201 -11.46 13.29 10.94
C PRO A 201 -10.22 12.39 11.08
N PRO A 202 -9.15 12.88 11.74
CA PRO A 202 -7.97 12.07 12.03
C PRO A 202 -8.32 10.79 12.80
N ILE A 203 -7.74 9.67 12.35
CA ILE A 203 -7.88 8.35 12.97
C ILE A 203 -6.48 7.87 13.38
N ASP A 204 -6.33 7.40 14.62
CA ASP A 204 -5.06 6.85 15.09
C ASP A 204 -4.82 5.44 14.52
N LEU A 205 -3.94 5.34 13.54
CA LEU A 205 -3.52 4.09 12.91
C LEU A 205 -2.13 3.61 13.36
N ARG A 206 -1.59 4.10 14.48
CA ARG A 206 -0.25 3.69 14.99
C ARG A 206 -0.21 2.20 15.29
N ASN A 207 -1.30 1.67 15.81
CA ASN A 207 -1.45 0.25 16.15
C ASN A 207 -1.74 -0.65 14.94
N PHE A 208 -2.01 -0.10 13.76
CA PHE A 208 -2.14 -0.84 12.51
C PHE A 208 -0.74 -1.15 11.96
N LYS A 209 -0.09 -2.16 12.55
CA LYS A 209 1.27 -2.55 12.17
C LYS A 209 1.28 -3.20 10.79
N VAL A 210 2.15 -2.73 9.92
CA VAL A 210 2.44 -3.40 8.64
C VAL A 210 3.40 -4.54 8.94
N VAL A 211 2.90 -5.76 8.87
CA VAL A 211 3.72 -6.96 9.11
C VAL A 211 4.51 -7.29 7.84
N GLU A 212 5.79 -7.60 8.02
CA GLU A 212 6.70 -7.96 6.93
C GLU A 212 7.61 -9.10 7.39
N GLU A 213 8.03 -9.93 6.45
CA GLU A 213 9.04 -10.96 6.64
C GLU A 213 10.03 -10.93 5.47
N GLU A 214 11.26 -11.22 5.76
CA GLU A 214 12.25 -11.49 4.72
C GLU A 214 11.87 -12.77 3.99
N THR A 215 12.03 -12.75 2.67
CA THR A 215 11.74 -13.92 1.84
C THR A 215 13.01 -14.45 1.24
N ASP A 216 13.23 -15.75 1.42
CA ASP A 216 14.31 -16.43 0.75
C ASP A 216 14.22 -16.29 -0.75
N ALA A 217 15.33 -16.04 -1.38
CA ALA A 217 15.43 -15.82 -2.80
C ALA A 217 16.65 -16.56 -3.35
N ILE A 218 16.50 -17.15 -4.52
CA ILE A 218 17.59 -17.81 -5.23
C ILE A 218 18.27 -16.90 -6.23
N TYR A 219 19.52 -17.21 -6.51
CA TYR A 219 20.25 -16.79 -7.69
C TYR A 219 20.86 -18.02 -8.39
N LEU A 220 21.28 -17.87 -9.62
CA LEU A 220 22.03 -18.89 -10.37
C LEU A 220 23.49 -18.46 -10.47
N SER A 221 24.39 -19.34 -10.10
CA SER A 221 25.82 -19.14 -10.27
C SER A 221 26.21 -19.15 -11.75
N GLU A 222 27.39 -18.63 -12.10
CA GLU A 222 27.92 -18.66 -13.46
C GLU A 222 27.95 -20.08 -14.05
N LYS A 223 28.34 -21.07 -13.25
CA LYS A 223 28.32 -22.48 -13.67
C LYS A 223 26.92 -22.98 -14.02
N GLU A 224 25.91 -22.56 -13.24
CA GLU A 224 24.51 -22.94 -13.52
C GLU A 224 23.96 -22.22 -14.74
N LEU A 225 24.39 -20.97 -14.98
CA LEU A 225 24.02 -20.21 -16.15
C LEU A 225 24.66 -20.81 -17.40
N ALA A 226 25.94 -21.19 -17.36
CA ALA A 226 26.60 -21.92 -18.42
C ALA A 226 25.91 -23.25 -18.75
N ALA A 227 25.55 -24.04 -17.75
CA ALA A 227 24.81 -25.28 -17.95
C ALA A 227 23.43 -25.08 -18.61
N ILE A 228 22.76 -23.94 -18.37
CA ILE A 228 21.52 -23.59 -19.06
C ILE A 228 21.80 -23.15 -20.51
N TYR A 229 22.85 -22.36 -20.73
CA TYR A 229 23.21 -21.87 -22.06
C TYR A 229 23.63 -23.01 -23.02
N GLU A 230 24.36 -23.99 -22.49
CA GLU A 230 24.88 -25.15 -23.24
C GLU A 230 23.81 -26.24 -23.51
N LEU A 231 22.58 -26.08 -23.07
CA LEU A 231 21.50 -27.04 -23.36
C LEU A 231 21.31 -27.19 -24.86
N ASP A 232 21.30 -28.43 -25.34
CA ASP A 232 20.86 -28.73 -26.72
C ASP A 232 19.35 -28.55 -26.82
N LEU A 233 18.93 -27.51 -27.52
CA LEU A 233 17.55 -27.14 -27.78
C LEU A 233 17.21 -27.11 -29.27
N SER A 234 18.03 -27.79 -30.11
CA SER A 234 17.89 -27.81 -31.58
C SER A 234 16.49 -28.26 -32.07
N GLY A 235 15.76 -29.01 -31.25
CA GLY A 235 14.39 -29.45 -31.52
C GLY A 235 13.29 -28.55 -30.92
N ASP A 236 13.61 -27.48 -30.21
CA ASP A 236 12.65 -26.62 -29.50
C ASP A 236 13.03 -25.14 -29.60
N LYS A 237 12.78 -24.57 -30.78
CA LYS A 237 13.08 -23.17 -31.06
C LYS A 237 12.51 -22.21 -30.06
N GLN A 238 11.28 -22.46 -29.56
CA GLN A 238 10.66 -21.58 -28.57
C GLN A 238 11.42 -21.58 -27.23
N LEU A 239 11.86 -22.76 -26.80
CA LEU A 239 12.62 -22.87 -25.55
C LEU A 239 14.03 -22.28 -25.71
N GLU A 240 14.63 -22.40 -26.91
CA GLU A 240 15.89 -21.73 -27.27
C GLU A 240 15.77 -20.20 -27.19
N GLU A 241 14.74 -19.63 -27.77
CA GLU A 241 14.45 -18.18 -27.70
C GLU A 241 14.28 -17.72 -26.23
N ILE A 242 13.57 -18.50 -25.42
CA ILE A 242 13.37 -18.20 -24.01
C ILE A 242 14.68 -18.30 -23.22
N ARG A 243 15.54 -19.31 -23.49
CA ARG A 243 16.87 -19.43 -22.93
C ARG A 243 17.69 -18.18 -23.20
N ASP A 244 17.74 -17.75 -24.45
CA ASP A 244 18.56 -16.64 -24.88
C ASP A 244 18.10 -15.32 -24.23
N VAL A 245 16.79 -15.07 -24.15
CA VAL A 245 16.24 -13.93 -23.40
C VAL A 245 16.55 -14.04 -21.90
N PHE A 246 16.48 -15.24 -21.32
CA PHE A 246 16.79 -15.47 -19.90
C PHE A 246 18.26 -15.21 -19.58
N ILE A 247 19.19 -15.74 -20.40
CA ILE A 247 20.62 -15.53 -20.24
C ILE A 247 20.97 -14.04 -20.40
N THR A 248 20.43 -13.37 -21.43
CA THR A 248 20.60 -11.91 -21.58
C THR A 248 20.17 -11.17 -20.31
N GLY A 249 19.03 -11.55 -19.72
CA GLY A 249 18.57 -10.97 -18.45
C GLY A 249 19.53 -11.23 -17.29
N CYS A 250 20.18 -12.40 -17.25
CA CYS A 250 21.12 -12.79 -16.18
C CYS A 250 22.49 -12.07 -16.29
N PHE A 251 22.85 -11.57 -17.46
CA PHE A 251 24.11 -10.84 -17.68
C PHE A 251 23.93 -9.33 -17.87
N THR A 252 22.69 -8.83 -17.90
CA THR A 252 22.39 -7.39 -17.95
C THR A 252 21.74 -6.86 -16.67
N GLY A 253 21.17 -7.73 -15.85
CA GLY A 253 20.44 -7.35 -14.64
C GLY A 253 19.14 -6.57 -14.91
N LEU A 254 18.67 -6.53 -16.16
CA LEU A 254 17.45 -5.83 -16.54
C LEU A 254 16.21 -6.45 -15.89
N ARG A 255 15.24 -5.61 -15.56
CA ARG A 255 13.91 -6.12 -15.20
C ARG A 255 13.26 -6.71 -16.44
N TYR A 256 12.44 -7.74 -16.27
CA TYR A 256 11.74 -8.36 -17.39
C TYR A 256 10.95 -7.35 -18.24
N SER A 257 10.36 -6.34 -17.63
CA SER A 257 9.65 -5.26 -18.35
C SER A 257 10.55 -4.43 -19.24
N ASP A 258 11.82 -4.28 -18.87
CA ASP A 258 12.81 -3.53 -19.65
C ASP A 258 13.47 -4.44 -20.70
N LEU A 259 13.79 -5.67 -20.32
CA LEU A 259 14.31 -6.71 -21.20
C LEU A 259 13.36 -7.02 -22.36
N SER A 260 12.06 -7.14 -22.10
CA SER A 260 11.02 -7.40 -23.11
C SER A 260 10.80 -6.27 -24.12
N THR A 261 11.37 -5.10 -23.88
CA THR A 261 11.30 -3.93 -24.77
C THR A 261 12.65 -3.55 -25.36
N LEU A 262 13.65 -4.38 -25.12
CA LEU A 262 14.97 -4.15 -25.73
C LEU A 262 14.86 -4.24 -27.25
N SER A 263 15.40 -3.24 -27.94
CA SER A 263 15.36 -3.07 -29.39
C SER A 263 16.70 -2.51 -29.91
N PRO A 264 16.97 -2.53 -31.21
CA PRO A 264 18.23 -2.05 -31.77
C PRO A 264 18.63 -0.62 -31.38
N GLU A 265 17.64 0.25 -31.16
CA GLU A 265 17.86 1.64 -30.73
C GLU A 265 18.52 1.79 -29.37
N HIS A 266 18.47 0.74 -28.54
CA HIS A 266 19.10 0.72 -27.22
C HIS A 266 20.53 0.22 -27.25
N ILE A 267 21.04 -0.26 -28.44
CA ILE A 267 22.33 -0.91 -28.55
C ILE A 267 23.35 0.09 -29.12
N ASP A 268 24.39 0.32 -28.39
CA ASP A 268 25.56 1.10 -28.79
C ASP A 268 26.68 0.12 -29.14
N LEU A 269 26.85 -0.14 -30.43
CA LEU A 269 27.84 -1.10 -30.93
C LEU A 269 29.27 -0.58 -30.82
N ASP A 270 29.47 0.73 -30.93
CA ASP A 270 30.79 1.33 -30.85
C ASP A 270 31.40 1.22 -29.46
N ASN A 271 30.57 1.33 -28.43
CA ASN A 271 30.97 1.24 -27.03
C ASN A 271 30.60 -0.11 -26.37
N GLU A 272 30.03 -1.04 -27.10
CA GLU A 272 29.56 -2.35 -26.63
C GLU A 272 28.64 -2.24 -25.39
N ASN A 273 27.70 -1.31 -25.44
CA ASN A 273 26.80 -1.00 -24.33
C ASN A 273 25.32 -1.10 -24.71
N ILE A 274 24.48 -1.38 -23.69
CA ILE A 274 23.04 -1.23 -23.76
C ILE A 274 22.64 0.05 -23.03
N ASN A 275 22.05 1.00 -23.75
CA ASN A 275 21.63 2.29 -23.25
C ASN A 275 20.10 2.37 -23.20
N LEU A 276 19.48 2.38 -22.02
CA LEU A 276 18.04 2.46 -21.94
C LEU A 276 17.54 3.22 -20.71
N LYS A 277 16.32 3.75 -20.82
CA LYS A 277 15.59 4.35 -19.68
C LYS A 277 14.64 3.32 -19.08
N GLN A 278 14.93 2.89 -17.85
CA GLN A 278 14.13 1.88 -17.16
C GLN A 278 12.69 2.36 -16.94
N ARG A 279 11.71 1.57 -17.34
CA ARG A 279 10.27 1.92 -17.32
C ARG A 279 9.73 2.17 -15.92
N LYS A 280 10.13 1.36 -14.93
CA LYS A 280 9.57 1.43 -13.56
C LYS A 280 10.12 2.58 -12.73
N VAL A 281 11.38 2.95 -12.92
CA VAL A 281 12.08 3.96 -12.10
C VAL A 281 12.44 5.21 -12.87
N HIS A 282 12.21 5.22 -14.18
CA HIS A 282 12.50 6.31 -15.12
C HIS A 282 13.98 6.77 -15.10
N LYS A 283 14.90 5.87 -14.74
CA LYS A 283 16.34 6.13 -14.68
C LYS A 283 17.04 5.62 -15.94
N ALA A 284 17.88 6.44 -16.55
CA ALA A 284 18.79 6.01 -17.59
C ALA A 284 19.87 5.12 -16.99
N VAL A 285 20.17 4.01 -17.68
CA VAL A 285 21.23 3.07 -17.32
C VAL A 285 22.05 2.73 -18.54
N VAL A 286 23.34 2.55 -18.33
CA VAL A 286 24.31 2.06 -19.31
C VAL A 286 24.81 0.72 -18.80
N ILE A 287 24.67 -0.33 -19.59
CA ILE A 287 25.00 -1.70 -19.21
C ILE A 287 25.98 -2.25 -20.23
N PRO A 288 27.20 -2.65 -19.85
CA PRO A 288 28.14 -3.27 -20.78
C PRO A 288 27.61 -4.62 -21.28
N MET A 289 27.82 -4.90 -22.55
CA MET A 289 27.54 -6.20 -23.12
C MET A 289 28.70 -7.15 -22.87
N ILE A 290 28.51 -8.09 -21.96
CA ILE A 290 29.54 -9.04 -21.53
C ILE A 290 29.10 -10.48 -21.80
N ASP A 291 30.06 -11.38 -21.81
CA ASP A 291 29.88 -12.83 -21.94
C ASP A 291 29.00 -13.23 -23.15
N TYR A 292 27.89 -13.90 -22.92
CA TYR A 292 26.98 -14.42 -23.96
C TYR A 292 26.11 -13.35 -24.62
N VAL A 293 26.05 -12.13 -24.06
CA VAL A 293 25.10 -11.08 -24.49
C VAL A 293 25.37 -10.62 -25.94
N PRO A 294 26.62 -10.32 -26.34
CA PRO A 294 26.90 -9.87 -27.72
C PRO A 294 26.47 -10.89 -28.79
N GLU A 295 26.78 -12.19 -28.57
CA GLU A 295 26.43 -13.27 -29.50
C GLU A 295 24.91 -13.46 -29.59
N ILE A 296 24.22 -13.47 -28.45
CA ILE A 296 22.76 -13.59 -28.40
C ILE A 296 22.11 -12.42 -29.14
N LEU A 297 22.50 -11.19 -28.83
CA LEU A 297 21.92 -10.01 -29.47
C LEU A 297 22.16 -10.01 -30.98
N LYS A 298 23.36 -10.38 -31.44
CA LYS A 298 23.69 -10.51 -32.85
C LYS A 298 22.81 -11.56 -33.53
N LYS A 299 22.57 -12.72 -32.91
CA LYS A 299 21.70 -13.81 -33.40
C LYS A 299 20.30 -13.31 -33.75
N TYR A 300 19.76 -12.35 -32.95
CA TYR A 300 18.43 -11.77 -33.15
C TYR A 300 18.44 -10.41 -33.80
N ASN A 301 19.53 -10.03 -34.50
CA ASN A 301 19.68 -8.69 -35.08
C ASN A 301 19.35 -7.56 -34.11
N TYR A 302 19.76 -7.74 -32.83
CA TYR A 302 19.56 -6.80 -31.70
C TYR A 302 18.09 -6.56 -31.32
N ASP A 303 17.15 -7.36 -31.79
CA ASP A 303 15.74 -7.34 -31.44
C ASP A 303 15.32 -8.69 -30.83
N LEU A 304 15.40 -8.79 -29.50
CA LEU A 304 15.11 -10.03 -28.78
C LEU A 304 13.66 -10.49 -28.94
N PRO A 305 13.40 -11.81 -28.97
CA PRO A 305 12.05 -12.36 -29.00
C PRO A 305 11.15 -11.82 -27.91
N LYS A 306 9.93 -11.40 -28.27
CA LYS A 306 8.95 -10.84 -27.34
C LYS A 306 8.06 -11.95 -26.77
N ILE A 307 8.38 -12.40 -25.57
CA ILE A 307 7.74 -13.55 -24.91
C ILE A 307 6.75 -13.05 -23.86
N PRO A 308 5.51 -13.56 -23.79
CA PRO A 308 4.61 -13.23 -22.70
C PRO A 308 5.16 -13.64 -21.34
N ARG A 309 5.06 -12.78 -20.31
CA ARG A 309 5.66 -13.00 -19.00
C ARG A 309 5.25 -14.32 -18.32
N TYR A 310 3.99 -14.73 -18.50
CA TYR A 310 3.51 -15.99 -17.91
C TYR A 310 4.24 -17.18 -18.52
N MET A 311 4.37 -17.21 -19.86
CA MET A 311 5.09 -18.25 -20.63
C MET A 311 6.58 -18.24 -20.27
N PHE A 312 7.18 -17.06 -20.19
CA PHE A 312 8.58 -16.91 -19.79
C PHE A 312 8.82 -17.55 -18.41
N ASN A 313 8.01 -17.20 -17.40
CA ASN A 313 8.17 -17.75 -16.04
C ASN A 313 7.92 -19.26 -15.95
N GLU A 314 7.10 -19.82 -16.81
CA GLU A 314 6.86 -21.26 -16.88
C GLU A 314 8.06 -21.96 -17.53
N LYS A 315 8.49 -21.48 -18.69
CA LYS A 315 9.52 -22.14 -19.50
C LYS A 315 10.93 -22.00 -18.95
N ILE A 316 11.28 -20.93 -18.25
CA ILE A 316 12.59 -20.85 -17.58
C ILE A 316 12.76 -21.89 -16.48
N LYS A 317 11.67 -22.36 -15.87
CA LYS A 317 11.71 -23.48 -14.92
C LYS A 317 12.02 -24.80 -15.65
N GLU A 318 11.47 -24.98 -16.83
CA GLU A 318 11.79 -26.13 -17.68
C GLU A 318 13.28 -26.14 -18.07
N LEU A 319 13.86 -24.99 -18.42
CA LEU A 319 15.31 -24.86 -18.64
C LEU A 319 16.10 -25.29 -17.42
N GLY A 320 15.76 -24.78 -16.24
CA GLY A 320 16.41 -25.19 -14.99
C GLY A 320 16.30 -26.67 -14.69
N ARG A 321 15.15 -27.29 -14.99
CA ARG A 321 14.93 -28.75 -14.86
C ARG A 321 15.78 -29.53 -15.83
N ARG A 322 15.88 -29.12 -17.11
CA ARG A 322 16.74 -29.74 -18.14
C ARG A 322 18.23 -29.59 -17.79
N ALA A 323 18.63 -28.44 -17.25
CA ALA A 323 20.00 -28.20 -16.75
C ALA A 323 20.28 -28.89 -15.40
N LYS A 324 19.37 -29.73 -14.91
CA LYS A 324 19.50 -30.53 -13.68
C LYS A 324 19.75 -29.72 -12.40
N LEU A 325 19.16 -28.53 -12.28
CA LEU A 325 19.28 -27.68 -11.08
C LEU A 325 18.41 -28.22 -9.93
N ARG A 326 18.80 -29.39 -9.37
CA ARG A 326 18.00 -30.16 -8.39
C ARG A 326 18.42 -29.95 -6.94
N GLN A 327 19.25 -28.93 -6.65
CA GLN A 327 19.57 -28.58 -5.27
C GLN A 327 18.28 -28.33 -4.49
N LYS A 328 18.12 -29.01 -3.34
CA LYS A 328 16.97 -28.80 -2.45
C LYS A 328 17.16 -27.54 -1.64
N ILE A 329 16.13 -26.71 -1.62
CA ILE A 329 16.09 -25.43 -0.90
C ILE A 329 14.86 -25.44 0.01
N GLU A 330 15.08 -25.31 1.30
CA GLU A 330 14.01 -25.18 2.30
C GLU A 330 13.58 -23.71 2.35
N ILE A 331 12.29 -23.47 2.17
CA ILE A 331 11.66 -22.15 2.29
C ILE A 331 10.73 -22.17 3.49
N VAL A 332 10.94 -21.24 4.40
CA VAL A 332 10.06 -21.02 5.55
C VAL A 332 9.22 -19.77 5.29
N ARG A 333 7.92 -19.92 5.25
CA ARG A 333 6.97 -18.79 5.09
C ARG A 333 6.13 -18.66 6.35
N LYS A 334 5.90 -17.44 6.75
CA LYS A 334 5.02 -17.13 7.88
C LYS A 334 3.60 -16.78 7.43
N LYS A 335 2.65 -17.25 8.21
CA LYS A 335 1.24 -16.93 8.09
C LYS A 335 0.75 -16.63 9.51
N GLY A 336 0.80 -15.37 9.91
CA GLY A 336 0.63 -14.99 11.31
C GLY A 336 1.71 -15.62 12.19
N ASN A 337 1.30 -16.41 13.17
CA ASN A 337 2.22 -17.15 14.06
C ASN A 337 2.63 -18.53 13.51
N GLU A 338 1.98 -19.01 12.47
CA GLU A 338 2.27 -20.29 11.85
C GLU A 338 3.48 -20.18 10.91
N ARG A 339 4.32 -21.23 10.91
CA ARG A 339 5.45 -21.36 10.00
C ARG A 339 5.19 -22.55 9.08
N GLU A 340 5.11 -22.29 7.80
CA GLU A 340 4.98 -23.32 6.79
C GLU A 340 6.35 -23.55 6.14
N LYS A 341 6.89 -24.77 6.29
CA LYS A 341 8.14 -25.20 5.67
C LYS A 341 7.81 -25.97 4.39
N LYS A 342 8.44 -25.58 3.28
CA LYS A 342 8.37 -26.31 2.02
C LYS A 342 9.76 -26.47 1.44
N VAL A 343 10.04 -27.65 0.92
CA VAL A 343 11.27 -27.94 0.21
C VAL A 343 10.99 -27.92 -1.28
N TYR A 344 11.76 -27.15 -2.01
CA TYR A 344 11.69 -27.03 -3.46
C TYR A 344 13.02 -27.47 -4.08
N GLU A 345 12.97 -28.00 -5.30
CA GLU A 345 14.16 -28.05 -6.13
C GLU A 345 14.47 -26.64 -6.68
N LYS A 346 15.75 -26.30 -6.82
CA LYS A 346 16.17 -24.93 -7.22
C LYS A 346 15.50 -24.46 -8.51
N TRP A 347 15.31 -25.35 -9.49
CA TRP A 347 14.64 -25.04 -10.74
C TRP A 347 13.17 -24.56 -10.57
N GLU A 348 12.46 -25.06 -9.56
CA GLU A 348 11.08 -24.67 -9.28
C GLU A 348 10.95 -23.22 -8.82
N MET A 349 12.05 -22.68 -8.26
CA MET A 349 12.10 -21.32 -7.73
C MET A 349 12.56 -20.27 -8.75
N ILE A 350 13.01 -20.69 -9.93
CA ILE A 350 13.44 -19.78 -10.99
C ILE A 350 12.26 -18.92 -11.44
N SER A 351 12.52 -17.63 -11.58
CA SER A 351 11.56 -16.63 -12.02
C SER A 351 12.26 -15.53 -12.83
N SER A 352 11.51 -14.68 -13.50
CA SER A 352 12.07 -13.52 -14.20
C SER A 352 12.90 -12.59 -13.29
N HIS A 353 12.64 -12.59 -11.99
CA HIS A 353 13.45 -11.86 -11.01
C HIS A 353 14.78 -12.54 -10.68
N THR A 354 14.88 -13.85 -10.92
CA THR A 354 16.13 -14.60 -10.72
C THR A 354 17.22 -14.09 -11.65
N CYS A 355 16.90 -13.67 -12.88
CA CYS A 355 17.86 -13.03 -13.80
C CYS A 355 18.62 -11.90 -13.11
N ARG A 356 17.90 -10.93 -12.59
CA ARG A 356 18.48 -9.75 -11.96
C ARG A 356 19.25 -10.07 -10.68
N ARG A 357 18.76 -11.03 -9.87
CA ARG A 357 19.48 -11.49 -8.67
C ARG A 357 20.77 -12.17 -9.05
N SER A 358 20.76 -13.04 -10.06
CA SER A 358 21.98 -13.71 -10.56
C SER A 358 23.00 -12.68 -11.03
N PHE A 359 22.60 -11.69 -11.83
CA PHE A 359 23.49 -10.61 -12.22
C PHE A 359 24.10 -9.91 -11.01
N CYS A 360 23.27 -9.38 -10.12
CA CYS A 360 23.75 -8.61 -8.97
C CYS A 360 24.66 -9.45 -8.07
N THR A 361 24.30 -10.71 -7.80
CA THR A 361 25.08 -11.56 -6.89
C THR A 361 26.39 -12.01 -7.54
N ASN A 362 26.40 -12.47 -8.80
CA ASN A 362 27.63 -12.93 -9.47
C ASN A 362 28.61 -11.77 -9.65
N MET A 363 28.15 -10.62 -10.12
CA MET A 363 29.00 -9.43 -10.26
C MET A 363 29.56 -8.94 -8.92
N TYR A 364 28.76 -9.00 -7.85
CA TYR A 364 29.23 -8.67 -6.50
C TYR A 364 30.31 -9.63 -6.02
N LEU A 365 30.10 -10.94 -6.22
CA LEU A 365 31.08 -12.00 -5.87
C LEU A 365 32.36 -11.90 -6.71
N SER A 366 32.29 -11.37 -7.94
CA SER A 366 33.44 -11.08 -8.80
C SER A 366 34.17 -9.78 -8.43
N GLY A 367 33.74 -9.11 -7.33
CA GLY A 367 34.45 -7.95 -6.80
C GLY A 367 33.93 -6.59 -7.28
N PHE A 368 32.84 -6.53 -8.04
CA PHE A 368 32.25 -5.25 -8.43
C PHE A 368 31.65 -4.51 -7.22
N PRO A 369 31.91 -3.20 -7.08
CA PRO A 369 31.38 -2.43 -5.96
C PRO A 369 29.84 -2.40 -6.00
N ALA A 370 29.19 -2.63 -4.84
CA ALA A 370 27.73 -2.61 -4.72
C ALA A 370 27.10 -1.31 -5.24
N GLY A 371 27.75 -0.16 -5.03
CA GLY A 371 27.28 1.14 -5.53
C GLY A 371 27.17 1.20 -7.05
N GLU A 372 28.13 0.64 -7.79
CA GLU A 372 28.12 0.58 -9.25
C GLU A 372 27.01 -0.39 -9.74
N LEU A 373 26.90 -1.55 -9.10
CA LEU A 373 25.84 -2.52 -9.42
C LEU A 373 24.45 -1.94 -9.18
N MET A 374 24.28 -1.14 -8.12
CA MET A 374 23.02 -0.42 -7.89
C MET A 374 22.74 0.62 -8.98
N ARG A 375 23.75 1.26 -9.54
CA ARG A 375 23.59 2.21 -10.68
C ARG A 375 23.13 1.47 -11.92
N ILE A 376 23.80 0.38 -12.32
CA ILE A 376 23.49 -0.45 -13.47
C ILE A 376 22.09 -1.06 -13.30
N SER A 377 21.84 -1.71 -12.18
CA SER A 377 20.57 -2.37 -11.93
C SER A 377 19.43 -1.40 -11.59
N GLY A 378 19.71 -0.12 -11.26
CA GLY A 378 18.70 0.89 -10.90
C GLY A 378 18.02 0.60 -9.56
N HIS A 379 18.74 0.06 -8.56
CA HIS A 379 18.28 0.03 -7.18
C HIS A 379 18.38 1.42 -6.55
N LYS A 380 17.36 1.80 -5.75
CA LYS A 380 17.29 3.14 -5.14
C LYS A 380 17.92 3.20 -3.76
N SER A 381 18.09 2.07 -3.08
CA SER A 381 18.69 2.00 -1.75
C SER A 381 19.45 0.69 -1.57
N PRO A 382 20.46 0.64 -0.66
CA PRO A 382 21.15 -0.59 -0.31
C PRO A 382 20.22 -1.69 0.23
N ALA A 383 19.19 -1.31 0.99
CA ALA A 383 18.20 -2.27 1.50
C ALA A 383 17.33 -2.92 0.39
N ALA A 384 17.30 -2.33 -0.81
CA ALA A 384 16.59 -2.88 -1.95
C ALA A 384 17.49 -3.68 -2.90
N PHE A 385 18.84 -3.57 -2.71
CA PHE A 385 19.88 -4.31 -3.43
C PHE A 385 20.18 -5.62 -2.73
#